data_b9fef6a2dabfc19c558d9e7d39289836
#
_entry.id   b9fef6a2dabfc19c558d9e7d39289836
#
_cell.length_a   1.000
_cell.length_b   1.000
_cell.length_c   1.000
_cell.angle_alpha   90.00
_cell.angle_beta   90.00
_cell.angle_gamma   90.00
#
_symmetry.space_group_name_H-M   'P 1'
#
loop_
_entity.id
_entity.type
_entity.pdbx_description
1 polymer ?
#
loop_
_entity_poly.entity_id
_entity_poly.type
_entity_poly.pdbx_seq_one_letter_code
_entity_poly.pdbx_strand_id
1 'polypeptide(L)'
;MAKEEQVTQLAEQAGQLMQNPVTLVINNAGIGLGGKFDEMTLEDWQWCMNINLWGVIYGCRAFVPKFKQLGHGAIINVASAASYTAAPEMTVYNVSKAGVRALSETLSAELKKFNIKVNVLCPTLVPTNIIKNGKVPHKGLLDYALTNLAFTTSDKVAKLTLDNLDKGKLYTIPQIDAKLFWLMKRASPDLYTKFLGTGYRLFK
;
A
#
# COMPACT_ATOMS: atom_id res chain seq x y z
N MET A 1 1.02 15.24 0.27
CA MET A 1 0.33 14.10 0.93
C MET A 1 0.67 13.95 2.41
N ALA A 2 1.78 14.52 2.89
CA ALA A 2 2.16 14.44 4.31
C ALA A 2 1.51 15.48 5.23
N LYS A 3 0.63 16.34 4.70
CA LYS A 3 -0.10 17.39 5.45
C LYS A 3 -1.59 17.24 5.20
N GLU A 4 -2.38 17.09 6.26
CA GLU A 4 -3.83 16.88 6.20
C GLU A 4 -4.55 18.01 5.46
N GLU A 5 -4.19 19.28 5.77
CA GLU A 5 -4.79 20.45 5.16
C GLU A 5 -4.69 20.46 3.62
N GLN A 6 -3.52 20.05 3.08
CA GLN A 6 -3.33 19.97 1.62
C GLN A 6 -4.20 18.89 0.97
N VAL A 7 -4.41 17.77 1.66
CA VAL A 7 -5.26 16.67 1.16
C VAL A 7 -6.73 17.07 1.22
N THR A 8 -7.14 17.76 2.26
CA THR A 8 -8.50 18.30 2.41
C THR A 8 -8.78 19.33 1.32
N GLN A 9 -7.87 20.29 1.11
CA GLN A 9 -8.00 21.29 0.02
C GLN A 9 -8.08 20.62 -1.37
N LEU A 10 -7.25 19.59 -1.62
CA LEU A 10 -7.32 18.83 -2.86
C LEU A 10 -8.70 18.19 -3.07
N ALA A 11 -9.28 17.60 -2.01
CA ALA A 11 -10.58 16.94 -2.07
C ALA A 11 -11.72 17.95 -2.29
N GLU A 12 -11.61 19.18 -1.80
CA GLU A 12 -12.55 20.27 -2.03
C GLU A 12 -12.43 20.79 -3.47
N GLN A 13 -11.21 21.09 -3.92
CA GLN A 13 -10.93 21.56 -5.28
C GLN A 13 -11.35 20.56 -6.34
N ALA A 14 -11.08 19.26 -6.13
CA ALA A 14 -11.52 18.22 -7.06
C ALA A 14 -13.06 18.20 -7.20
N GLY A 15 -13.79 18.36 -6.10
CA GLY A 15 -15.25 18.45 -6.12
C GLY A 15 -15.78 19.69 -6.86
N GLN A 16 -15.05 20.81 -6.80
CA GLN A 16 -15.42 22.05 -7.50
C GLN A 16 -15.10 22.02 -8.99
N LEU A 17 -13.98 21.42 -9.38
CA LEU A 17 -13.50 21.37 -10.76
C LEU A 17 -14.17 20.29 -11.61
N MET A 18 -14.65 19.23 -10.99
CA MET A 18 -15.32 18.14 -11.68
C MET A 18 -16.81 18.47 -11.88
N GLN A 19 -17.34 18.22 -13.07
CA GLN A 19 -18.76 18.37 -13.35
C GLN A 19 -19.63 17.36 -12.59
N ASN A 20 -19.03 16.26 -12.13
CA ASN A 20 -19.67 15.20 -11.37
C ASN A 20 -18.96 15.00 -10.03
N PRO A 21 -19.66 14.51 -8.99
CA PRO A 21 -19.03 14.17 -7.73
C PRO A 21 -17.91 13.13 -7.89
N VAL A 22 -16.83 13.29 -7.12
CA VAL A 22 -15.79 12.26 -7.03
C VAL A 22 -16.40 11.01 -6.39
N THR A 23 -16.31 9.87 -7.06
CA THR A 23 -16.83 8.57 -6.59
C THR A 23 -15.75 7.53 -6.34
N LEU A 24 -14.51 7.81 -6.75
CA LEU A 24 -13.35 6.95 -6.52
C LEU A 24 -12.16 7.77 -6.02
N VAL A 25 -11.55 7.34 -4.92
CA VAL A 25 -10.24 7.84 -4.47
C VAL A 25 -9.21 6.72 -4.49
N ILE A 26 -8.01 7.04 -5.01
CA ILE A 26 -6.87 6.11 -5.04
C ILE A 26 -5.74 6.72 -4.22
N ASN A 27 -5.51 6.18 -3.03
CA ASN A 27 -4.42 6.57 -2.15
C ASN A 27 -3.15 5.80 -2.58
N ASN A 28 -2.46 6.33 -3.59
CA ASN A 28 -1.32 5.67 -4.25
C ASN A 28 0.04 6.23 -3.84
N ALA A 29 0.12 7.48 -3.38
CA ALA A 29 1.38 8.10 -3.03
C ALA A 29 2.16 7.29 -1.99
N GLY A 30 3.45 7.07 -2.23
CA GLY A 30 4.29 6.28 -1.34
C GLY A 30 5.75 6.30 -1.75
N ILE A 31 6.61 5.99 -0.79
CA ILE A 31 8.06 5.88 -0.94
C ILE A 31 8.55 4.52 -0.45
N GLY A 32 9.64 4.04 -1.03
CA GLY A 32 10.40 2.90 -0.53
C GLY A 32 11.42 3.35 0.50
N LEU A 33 11.48 2.68 1.64
CA LEU A 33 12.49 2.92 2.66
C LEU A 33 12.93 1.59 3.26
N GLY A 34 14.24 1.37 3.30
CA GLY A 34 14.85 0.18 3.86
C GLY A 34 16.17 0.51 4.55
N GLY A 35 16.62 -0.37 5.41
CA GLY A 35 17.81 -0.30 6.22
C GLY A 35 17.65 -1.16 7.46
N LYS A 36 18.74 -1.45 8.17
CA LYS A 36 18.67 -2.15 9.44
C LYS A 36 17.96 -1.29 10.48
N PHE A 37 17.25 -1.92 11.39
CA PHE A 37 16.41 -1.24 12.37
C PHE A 37 17.19 -0.23 13.22
N ASP A 38 18.38 -0.60 13.68
CA ASP A 38 19.28 0.18 14.53
C ASP A 38 20.04 1.29 13.78
N GLU A 39 20.06 1.24 12.44
CA GLU A 39 20.71 2.26 11.60
C GLU A 39 19.70 3.34 11.12
N MET A 40 18.39 3.12 11.28
CA MET A 40 17.35 4.03 10.82
C MET A 40 17.06 5.12 11.84
N THR A 41 17.07 6.39 11.39
CA THR A 41 16.77 7.54 12.26
C THR A 41 15.26 7.70 12.50
N LEU A 42 14.90 8.44 13.56
CA LEU A 42 13.48 8.77 13.81
C LEU A 42 12.90 9.65 12.69
N GLU A 43 13.73 10.49 12.06
CA GLU A 43 13.35 11.31 10.91
C GLU A 43 12.98 10.43 9.70
N ASP A 44 13.74 9.35 9.44
CA ASP A 44 13.41 8.38 8.40
C ASP A 44 12.07 7.70 8.69
N TRP A 45 11.83 7.32 9.96
CA TRP A 45 10.56 6.77 10.41
C TRP A 45 9.42 7.75 10.18
N GLN A 46 9.54 8.99 10.64
CA GLN A 46 8.52 10.03 10.48
C GLN A 46 8.24 10.31 9.01
N TRP A 47 9.28 10.44 8.18
CA TRP A 47 9.15 10.69 6.76
C TRP A 47 8.35 9.57 6.06
N CYS A 48 8.72 8.31 6.29
CA CYS A 48 8.04 7.16 5.70
C CYS A 48 6.58 7.05 6.19
N MET A 49 6.36 7.14 7.49
CA MET A 49 5.03 7.04 8.08
C MET A 49 4.11 8.17 7.62
N ASN A 50 4.61 9.40 7.54
CA ASN A 50 3.84 10.56 7.10
C ASN A 50 3.35 10.42 5.65
N ILE A 51 4.17 9.85 4.77
CA ILE A 51 3.77 9.67 3.37
C ILE A 51 2.94 8.41 3.20
N ASN A 52 3.46 7.26 3.66
CA ASN A 52 2.91 5.94 3.32
C ASN A 52 1.65 5.58 4.12
N LEU A 53 1.50 6.10 5.36
CA LEU A 53 0.36 5.78 6.21
C LEU A 53 -0.52 7.00 6.46
N TRP A 54 0.02 8.09 7.00
CA TRP A 54 -0.79 9.27 7.28
C TRP A 54 -1.40 9.88 6.02
N GLY A 55 -0.66 9.90 4.89
CA GLY A 55 -1.21 10.34 3.61
C GLY A 55 -2.45 9.54 3.18
N VAL A 56 -2.45 8.22 3.40
CA VAL A 56 -3.62 7.35 3.13
C VAL A 56 -4.75 7.64 4.11
N ILE A 57 -4.44 7.82 5.41
CA ILE A 57 -5.44 8.19 6.43
C ILE A 57 -6.11 9.52 6.05
N TYR A 58 -5.35 10.54 5.68
CA TYR A 58 -5.89 11.84 5.27
C TYR A 58 -6.78 11.73 4.04
N GLY A 59 -6.38 10.94 3.03
CA GLY A 59 -7.23 10.66 1.87
C GLY A 59 -8.56 10.01 2.27
N CYS A 60 -8.53 8.99 3.11
CA CYS A 60 -9.75 8.35 3.62
C CYS A 60 -10.61 9.35 4.41
N ARG A 61 -10.01 10.15 5.31
CA ARG A 61 -10.72 11.17 6.11
C ARG A 61 -11.40 12.23 5.24
N ALA A 62 -10.76 12.66 4.17
CA ALA A 62 -11.29 13.69 3.28
C ALA A 62 -12.46 13.19 2.41
N PHE A 63 -12.46 11.92 1.99
CA PHE A 63 -13.46 11.40 1.05
C PHE A 63 -14.56 10.55 1.69
N VAL A 64 -14.32 9.84 2.79
CA VAL A 64 -15.35 9.00 3.44
C VAL A 64 -16.62 9.76 3.80
N PRO A 65 -16.57 10.97 4.40
CA PRO A 65 -17.80 11.74 4.68
C PRO A 65 -18.58 12.09 3.42
N LYS A 66 -17.87 12.47 2.33
CA LYS A 66 -18.47 12.80 1.03
C LYS A 66 -19.18 11.58 0.42
N PHE A 67 -18.53 10.41 0.44
CA PHE A 67 -19.12 9.15 -0.06
C PHE A 67 -20.33 8.70 0.76
N LYS A 68 -20.30 8.90 2.10
CA LYS A 68 -21.47 8.65 2.94
C LYS A 68 -22.66 9.53 2.57
N GLN A 69 -22.43 10.80 2.27
CA GLN A 69 -23.47 11.73 1.81
C GLN A 69 -24.04 11.36 0.44
N LEU A 70 -23.18 10.85 -0.48
CA LEU A 70 -23.59 10.37 -1.79
C LEU A 70 -24.32 9.01 -1.72
N GLY A 71 -24.19 8.26 -0.64
CA GLY A 71 -24.71 6.90 -0.51
C GLY A 71 -23.96 5.84 -1.35
N HIS A 72 -22.84 6.20 -1.94
CA HIS A 72 -21.95 5.29 -2.67
C HIS A 72 -20.54 5.88 -2.82
N GLY A 73 -19.58 5.04 -3.14
CA GLY A 73 -18.20 5.45 -3.41
C GLY A 73 -17.22 4.27 -3.40
N ALA A 74 -15.98 4.57 -3.71
CA ALA A 74 -14.94 3.56 -3.72
C ALA A 74 -13.59 4.10 -3.25
N ILE A 75 -12.83 3.28 -2.55
CA ILE A 75 -11.49 3.60 -2.02
C ILE A 75 -10.53 2.49 -2.45
N ILE A 76 -9.43 2.86 -3.09
CA ILE A 76 -8.29 1.97 -3.32
C ILE A 76 -7.12 2.48 -2.50
N ASN A 77 -6.64 1.68 -1.55
CA ASN A 77 -5.44 1.97 -0.78
C ASN A 77 -4.27 1.11 -1.26
N VAL A 78 -3.18 1.76 -1.67
CA VAL A 78 -2.00 1.04 -2.16
C VAL A 78 -1.07 0.69 -1.00
N ALA A 79 -1.21 -0.56 -0.53
CA ALA A 79 -0.31 -1.17 0.42
C ALA A 79 0.94 -1.77 -0.28
N SER A 80 1.29 -3.00 0.02
CA SER A 80 2.36 -3.81 -0.58
C SER A 80 2.26 -5.23 -0.03
N ALA A 81 2.87 -6.20 -0.68
CA ALA A 81 3.15 -7.51 -0.08
C ALA A 81 3.96 -7.37 1.23
N ALA A 82 4.79 -6.34 1.36
CA ALA A 82 5.50 -5.98 2.59
C ALA A 82 4.58 -5.84 3.81
N SER A 83 3.29 -5.52 3.61
CA SER A 83 2.29 -5.41 4.68
C SER A 83 2.04 -6.72 5.44
N TYR A 84 2.44 -7.85 4.88
CA TYR A 84 2.31 -9.17 5.51
C TYR A 84 3.56 -10.03 5.41
N THR A 85 4.49 -9.78 4.48
CA THR A 85 5.73 -10.58 4.37
C THR A 85 6.72 -10.26 5.49
N ALA A 86 6.74 -9.01 5.97
CA ALA A 86 7.66 -8.56 7.02
C ALA A 86 9.14 -8.84 6.69
N ALA A 87 9.55 -8.52 5.45
CA ALA A 87 10.91 -8.74 4.97
C ALA A 87 11.94 -8.01 5.86
N PRO A 88 13.11 -8.64 6.16
CA PRO A 88 14.20 -7.99 6.87
C PRO A 88 14.68 -6.70 6.19
N GLU A 89 15.29 -5.81 6.95
CA GLU A 89 15.80 -4.50 6.51
C GLU A 89 14.75 -3.56 5.87
N MET A 90 13.46 -3.81 6.13
CA MET A 90 12.35 -3.00 5.64
C MET A 90 11.37 -2.61 6.75
N THR A 91 11.82 -2.52 8.01
CA THR A 91 10.91 -2.44 9.17
C THR A 91 9.92 -1.29 9.08
N VAL A 92 10.38 -0.06 8.84
CA VAL A 92 9.49 1.11 8.77
C VAL A 92 8.52 1.01 7.59
N TYR A 93 8.98 0.52 6.44
CA TYR A 93 8.13 0.30 5.28
C TYR A 93 7.07 -0.78 5.55
N ASN A 94 7.48 -1.92 6.13
CA ASN A 94 6.57 -2.99 6.52
C ASN A 94 5.49 -2.48 7.48
N VAL A 95 5.88 -1.72 8.52
CA VAL A 95 4.94 -1.13 9.50
C VAL A 95 3.97 -0.17 8.81
N SER A 96 4.46 0.72 7.95
CA SER A 96 3.61 1.67 7.24
C SER A 96 2.58 0.97 6.35
N LYS A 97 2.99 -0.05 5.60
CA LYS A 97 2.11 -0.80 4.69
C LYS A 97 1.19 -1.78 5.43
N ALA A 98 1.61 -2.32 6.58
CA ALA A 98 0.73 -3.09 7.47
C ALA A 98 -0.38 -2.21 8.05
N GLY A 99 -0.07 -0.97 8.43
CA GLY A 99 -1.06 0.03 8.87
C GLY A 99 -2.09 0.34 7.78
N VAL A 100 -1.67 0.54 6.53
CA VAL A 100 -2.57 0.75 5.38
C VAL A 100 -3.49 -0.46 5.16
N ARG A 101 -2.96 -1.68 5.28
CA ARG A 101 -3.76 -2.90 5.15
C ARG A 101 -4.81 -2.98 6.24
N ALA A 102 -4.43 -2.84 7.51
CA ALA A 102 -5.34 -2.89 8.65
C ALA A 102 -6.44 -1.80 8.57
N LEU A 103 -6.06 -0.56 8.21
CA LEU A 103 -7.01 0.52 7.94
C LEU A 103 -8.04 0.12 6.88
N SER A 104 -7.59 -0.47 5.77
CA SER A 104 -8.47 -0.86 4.67
C SER A 104 -9.43 -1.99 5.05
N GLU A 105 -8.96 -2.97 5.83
CA GLU A 105 -9.78 -4.06 6.38
C GLU A 105 -10.89 -3.50 7.27
N THR A 106 -10.55 -2.61 8.19
CA THR A 106 -11.51 -1.96 9.10
C THR A 106 -12.52 -1.12 8.32
N LEU A 107 -12.05 -0.24 7.44
CA LEU A 107 -12.94 0.61 6.64
C LEU A 107 -13.87 -0.21 5.73
N SER A 108 -13.42 -1.33 5.17
CA SER A 108 -14.28 -2.21 4.37
C SER A 108 -15.49 -2.73 5.16
N ALA A 109 -15.29 -3.07 6.43
CA ALA A 109 -16.39 -3.52 7.29
C ALA A 109 -17.31 -2.35 7.70
N GLU A 110 -16.75 -1.23 8.14
CA GLU A 110 -17.51 -0.08 8.62
C GLU A 110 -18.34 0.61 7.53
N LEU A 111 -17.80 0.66 6.30
CA LEU A 111 -18.39 1.41 5.20
C LEU A 111 -19.35 0.59 4.33
N LYS A 112 -19.45 -0.71 4.55
CA LYS A 112 -20.33 -1.61 3.79
C LYS A 112 -21.79 -1.16 3.80
N LYS A 113 -22.31 -0.70 4.95
CA LYS A 113 -23.69 -0.21 5.09
C LYS A 113 -23.99 1.06 4.28
N PHE A 114 -22.98 1.78 3.84
CA PHE A 114 -23.09 3.00 3.03
C PHE A 114 -22.84 2.75 1.54
N ASN A 115 -22.79 1.47 1.12
CA ASN A 115 -22.46 1.09 -0.25
C ASN A 115 -21.11 1.66 -0.76
N ILE A 116 -20.13 1.77 0.13
CA ILE A 116 -18.78 2.23 -0.19
C ILE A 116 -17.86 1.01 -0.28
N LYS A 117 -17.26 0.81 -1.45
CA LYS A 117 -16.32 -0.27 -1.71
C LYS A 117 -14.91 0.11 -1.25
N VAL A 118 -14.21 -0.80 -0.61
CA VAL A 118 -12.79 -0.61 -0.23
C VAL A 118 -11.96 -1.75 -0.81
N ASN A 119 -10.87 -1.40 -1.49
CA ASN A 119 -9.89 -2.37 -1.98
C ASN A 119 -8.50 -2.01 -1.46
N VAL A 120 -7.73 -3.01 -1.03
CA VAL A 120 -6.32 -2.88 -0.68
C VAL A 120 -5.46 -3.61 -1.70
N LEU A 121 -4.61 -2.86 -2.39
CA LEU A 121 -3.68 -3.38 -3.38
C LEU A 121 -2.36 -3.75 -2.69
N CYS A 122 -1.96 -5.01 -2.78
CA CYS A 122 -0.76 -5.57 -2.15
C CYS A 122 0.20 -6.19 -3.20
N PRO A 123 0.86 -5.40 -4.02
CA PRO A 123 1.81 -5.91 -5.02
C PRO A 123 3.16 -6.25 -4.39
N THR A 124 3.93 -7.10 -5.06
CA THR A 124 5.39 -7.23 -4.90
C THR A 124 6.10 -6.23 -5.81
N LEU A 125 7.10 -6.66 -6.55
CA LEU A 125 7.86 -5.79 -7.45
C LEU A 125 7.02 -5.39 -8.68
N VAL A 126 6.82 -4.10 -8.85
CA VAL A 126 6.21 -3.49 -10.05
C VAL A 126 7.15 -2.41 -10.55
N PRO A 127 7.47 -2.34 -11.86
CA PRO A 127 8.34 -1.32 -12.42
C PRO A 127 7.74 0.08 -12.21
N THR A 128 8.23 0.80 -11.22
CA THR A 128 7.80 2.15 -10.84
C THR A 128 8.98 2.95 -10.30
N ASN A 129 8.79 4.23 -10.06
CA ASN A 129 9.83 5.10 -9.51
C ASN A 129 10.00 4.99 -7.97
N ILE A 130 9.36 4.02 -7.30
CA ILE A 130 9.37 3.91 -5.84
C ILE A 130 10.77 3.75 -5.26
N ILE A 131 11.65 3.03 -5.95
CA ILE A 131 13.06 2.84 -5.55
C ILE A 131 13.88 4.10 -5.84
N LYS A 132 13.64 4.75 -6.98
CA LYS A 132 14.35 5.97 -7.36
C LYS A 132 14.13 7.09 -6.35
N ASN A 133 12.91 7.21 -5.85
CA ASN A 133 12.49 8.25 -4.91
C ASN A 133 12.66 7.84 -3.43
N GLY A 134 13.10 6.61 -3.17
CA GLY A 134 13.27 6.06 -1.83
C GLY A 134 14.73 6.00 -1.37
N LYS A 135 14.92 5.64 -0.09
CA LYS A 135 16.19 5.25 0.49
C LYS A 135 16.13 3.73 0.75
N VAL A 136 16.66 2.94 -0.16
CA VAL A 136 16.65 1.46 -0.05
C VAL A 136 18.06 0.91 -0.18
N PRO A 137 18.45 -0.10 0.64
CA PRO A 137 19.71 -0.80 0.47
C PRO A 137 19.77 -1.47 -0.90
N HIS A 138 20.97 -1.65 -1.42
CA HIS A 138 21.20 -2.34 -2.70
C HIS A 138 20.36 -1.83 -3.88
N LYS A 139 20.18 -0.50 -3.95
CA LYS A 139 19.33 0.18 -4.95
C LYS A 139 19.56 -0.32 -6.38
N GLY A 140 20.83 -0.50 -6.80
CA GLY A 140 21.16 -1.00 -8.12
C GLY A 140 20.67 -2.42 -8.40
N LEU A 141 20.76 -3.31 -7.42
CA LEU A 141 20.26 -4.69 -7.53
C LEU A 141 18.72 -4.71 -7.62
N LEU A 142 18.07 -3.86 -6.83
CA LEU A 142 16.61 -3.74 -6.86
C LEU A 142 16.11 -3.11 -8.16
N ASP A 143 16.80 -2.09 -8.69
CA ASP A 143 16.50 -1.50 -9.99
C ASP A 143 16.67 -2.55 -11.11
N TYR A 144 17.73 -3.34 -11.06
CA TYR A 144 17.93 -4.46 -12.00
C TYR A 144 16.80 -5.49 -11.91
N ALA A 145 16.41 -5.88 -10.67
CA ALA A 145 15.32 -6.83 -10.46
C ALA A 145 13.98 -6.28 -10.96
N LEU A 146 13.69 -5.00 -10.73
CA LEU A 146 12.48 -4.36 -11.26
C LEU A 146 12.45 -4.31 -12.77
N THR A 147 13.59 -4.06 -13.40
CA THR A 147 13.67 -3.91 -14.85
C THR A 147 13.62 -5.27 -15.57
N ASN A 148 14.28 -6.30 -15.01
CA ASN A 148 14.51 -7.56 -15.71
C ASN A 148 13.71 -8.76 -15.15
N LEU A 149 13.27 -8.71 -13.89
CA LEU A 149 12.59 -9.81 -13.21
C LEU A 149 11.13 -9.49 -12.81
N ALA A 150 10.62 -8.32 -13.18
CA ALA A 150 9.23 -7.99 -12.90
C ALA A 150 8.30 -8.73 -13.86
N PHE A 151 7.49 -9.64 -13.32
CA PHE A 151 6.54 -10.45 -14.11
C PHE A 151 5.23 -9.71 -14.44
N THR A 152 5.13 -8.41 -14.15
CA THR A 152 3.90 -7.65 -14.37
C THR A 152 4.21 -6.20 -14.72
N THR A 153 3.26 -5.51 -15.32
CA THR A 153 3.32 -4.07 -15.63
C THR A 153 2.36 -3.29 -14.73
N SER A 154 2.60 -1.99 -14.58
CA SER A 154 1.71 -1.09 -13.83
C SER A 154 0.28 -1.14 -14.36
N ASP A 155 0.10 -1.19 -15.69
CA ASP A 155 -1.21 -1.22 -16.35
C ASP A 155 -2.00 -2.50 -16.01
N LYS A 156 -1.32 -3.67 -16.04
CA LYS A 156 -1.95 -4.94 -15.64
C LYS A 156 -2.37 -4.93 -14.19
N VAL A 157 -1.54 -4.37 -13.32
CA VAL A 157 -1.85 -4.23 -11.88
C VAL A 157 -3.03 -3.28 -11.68
N ALA A 158 -3.04 -2.13 -12.35
CA ALA A 158 -4.13 -1.16 -12.25
C ALA A 158 -5.46 -1.76 -12.75
N LYS A 159 -5.46 -2.38 -13.94
CA LYS A 159 -6.63 -3.05 -14.49
C LYS A 159 -7.19 -4.12 -13.54
N LEU A 160 -6.33 -5.02 -13.04
CA LEU A 160 -6.75 -6.05 -12.10
C LEU A 160 -7.33 -5.46 -10.82
N THR A 161 -6.79 -4.32 -10.35
CA THR A 161 -7.27 -3.66 -9.14
C THR A 161 -8.68 -3.10 -9.34
N LEU A 162 -8.93 -2.44 -10.46
CA LEU A 162 -10.25 -1.93 -10.82
C LEU A 162 -11.25 -3.09 -11.00
N ASP A 163 -10.89 -4.13 -11.74
CA ASP A 163 -11.73 -5.33 -11.94
C ASP A 163 -12.09 -6.01 -10.59
N ASN A 164 -11.17 -6.02 -9.62
CA ASN A 164 -11.42 -6.56 -8.29
C ASN A 164 -12.29 -5.64 -7.43
N LEU A 165 -12.09 -4.33 -7.53
CA LEU A 165 -12.95 -3.34 -6.87
C LEU A 165 -14.40 -3.45 -7.34
N ASP A 166 -14.62 -3.58 -8.66
CA ASP A 166 -15.96 -3.75 -9.24
C ASP A 166 -16.66 -5.01 -8.71
N LYS A 167 -15.90 -6.09 -8.55
CA LYS A 167 -16.36 -7.35 -7.95
C LYS A 167 -16.53 -7.29 -6.42
N GLY A 168 -16.30 -6.14 -5.80
CA GLY A 168 -16.38 -5.96 -4.35
C GLY A 168 -15.32 -6.72 -3.54
N LYS A 169 -14.18 -7.07 -4.15
CA LYS A 169 -13.10 -7.75 -3.46
C LYS A 169 -12.29 -6.76 -2.62
N LEU A 170 -12.06 -7.12 -1.35
CA LEU A 170 -11.21 -6.33 -0.45
C LEU A 170 -9.74 -6.37 -0.89
N TYR A 171 -9.21 -7.54 -1.26
CA TYR A 171 -7.79 -7.69 -1.59
C TYR A 171 -7.53 -7.80 -3.08
N THR A 172 -6.53 -7.06 -3.55
CA THR A 172 -5.86 -7.30 -4.82
C THR A 172 -4.40 -7.68 -4.56
N ILE A 173 -4.05 -8.93 -4.81
CA ILE A 173 -2.69 -9.48 -4.72
C ILE A 173 -2.32 -9.94 -6.13
N PRO A 174 -1.63 -9.10 -6.93
CA PRO A 174 -1.45 -9.36 -8.36
C PRO A 174 -0.55 -10.56 -8.65
N GLN A 175 0.58 -10.67 -7.94
CA GLN A 175 1.63 -11.62 -8.25
C GLN A 175 1.46 -12.95 -7.48
N ILE A 176 1.94 -14.03 -8.08
CA ILE A 176 1.83 -15.39 -7.51
C ILE A 176 2.73 -15.55 -6.28
N ASP A 177 3.94 -14.99 -6.30
CA ASP A 177 4.87 -14.96 -5.18
C ASP A 177 4.23 -14.28 -3.96
N ALA A 178 3.59 -13.14 -4.16
CA ALA A 178 2.85 -12.45 -3.12
C ALA A 178 1.74 -13.31 -2.49
N LYS A 179 0.97 -14.03 -3.32
CA LYS A 179 -0.07 -14.95 -2.86
C LYS A 179 0.51 -16.10 -2.05
N LEU A 180 1.63 -16.65 -2.52
CA LEU A 180 2.31 -17.75 -1.82
C LEU A 180 2.79 -17.32 -0.44
N PHE A 181 3.48 -16.18 -0.31
CA PHE A 181 3.90 -15.63 0.98
C PHE A 181 2.70 -15.34 1.90
N TRP A 182 1.61 -14.81 1.35
CA TRP A 182 0.36 -14.61 2.08
C TRP A 182 -0.18 -15.91 2.68
N LEU A 183 -0.25 -16.97 1.88
CA LEU A 183 -0.74 -18.28 2.31
C LEU A 183 0.19 -18.93 3.34
N MET A 184 1.50 -18.92 3.11
CA MET A 184 2.50 -19.49 4.03
C MET A 184 2.41 -18.81 5.41
N LYS A 185 2.36 -17.48 5.45
CA LYS A 185 2.26 -16.75 6.73
C LYS A 185 0.94 -17.02 7.45
N ARG A 186 -0.16 -17.17 6.73
CA ARG A 186 -1.46 -17.51 7.35
C ARG A 186 -1.51 -18.93 7.88
N ALA A 187 -0.86 -19.88 7.20
CA ALA A 187 -0.81 -21.27 7.63
C ALA A 187 0.01 -21.44 8.92
N SER A 188 1.17 -20.79 9.01
CA SER A 188 2.03 -20.84 10.20
C SER A 188 2.91 -19.58 10.27
N PRO A 189 2.52 -18.56 11.05
CA PRO A 189 3.32 -17.35 11.23
C PRO A 189 4.72 -17.62 11.79
N ASP A 190 4.83 -18.55 12.75
CA ASP A 190 6.10 -18.88 13.38
C ASP A 190 7.08 -19.58 12.44
N LEU A 191 6.57 -20.54 11.64
CA LEU A 191 7.39 -21.25 10.65
C LEU A 191 7.85 -20.29 9.56
N TYR A 192 6.96 -19.43 9.11
CA TYR A 192 7.28 -18.39 8.13
C TYR A 192 8.38 -17.45 8.64
N THR A 193 8.30 -17.00 9.89
CA THR A 193 9.30 -16.10 10.49
C THR A 193 10.65 -16.79 10.65
N LYS A 194 10.67 -18.08 11.06
CA LYS A 194 11.89 -18.89 11.11
C LYS A 194 12.54 -19.03 9.73
N PHE A 195 11.74 -19.29 8.70
CA PHE A 195 12.19 -19.35 7.30
C PHE A 195 12.86 -18.03 6.86
N LEU A 196 12.22 -16.89 7.11
CA LEU A 196 12.80 -15.57 6.78
C LEU A 196 14.12 -15.32 7.53
N GLY A 197 14.16 -15.61 8.83
CA GLY A 197 15.37 -15.42 9.65
C GLY A 197 16.54 -16.30 9.21
N THR A 198 16.26 -17.56 8.83
CA THR A 198 17.29 -18.47 8.30
C THR A 198 17.81 -17.97 6.95
N GLY A 199 16.92 -17.59 6.04
CA GLY A 199 17.30 -17.01 4.75
C GLY A 199 18.14 -15.75 4.93
N TYR A 200 17.72 -14.82 5.77
CA TYR A 200 18.48 -13.59 6.02
C TYR A 200 19.89 -13.83 6.55
N ARG A 201 20.06 -14.87 7.41
CA ARG A 201 21.38 -15.25 7.93
C ARG A 201 22.30 -15.83 6.86
N LEU A 202 21.75 -16.54 5.87
CA LEU A 202 22.55 -17.19 4.82
C LEU A 202 23.02 -16.20 3.72
N PHE A 203 22.35 -15.07 3.58
CA PHE A 203 22.70 -14.03 2.59
C PHE A 203 23.52 -12.87 3.18
N LYS A 204 23.96 -12.98 4.42
CA LYS A 204 24.96 -12.13 5.08
C LYS A 204 26.32 -12.81 5.18
#